data_64e123cb8f9e48a137877c7bab1f99b8
#
_entry.id   64e123cb8f9e48a137877c7bab1f99b8
#
_cell.length_a   1.000
_cell.length_b   1.000
_cell.length_c   1.000
_cell.angle_alpha   90.00
_cell.angle_beta   90.00
_cell.angle_gamma   90.00
#
_symmetry.space_group_name_H-M   'P 1'
#
loop_
_entity.id
_entity.type
_entity.pdbx_description
1 polymer ?
#
loop_
_entity_poly.entity_id
_entity_poly.type
_entity_poly.pdbx_seq_one_letter_code
_entity_poly.pdbx_strand_id
1 'polypeptide(L)'
;MADPTPQISLPNNEWIELKNVSANPINLQNWRIGDATGQSGPMPNFVLQPDSFVIVCTGSAVAAMQAYGRVISVTSFPSLDNDGDQLYLKSNTGLTIHAVSYSLSWYQNAVKSDGGWTLEMIDTKNPCSGISNWKAGTDARGGSPGIKNAVDAVNNDQSAPSIKNAYAIDNLNIVIVFDEPVDSLKGATVTNYSIDGGLNIQSAVSISPLFDRVQLKLTTVMQANTVYNITVNNVTDCKNNSIGSKNKVKVGLPVDPTVTEMVINEILFNPKSGGNDYVEFYNRSNKIFDANKLYVANRNSSGVISSTKLLSTLPYYIFPGDYIVVTEDVINLSLDYMVQNPDAVFVVSSLPSFPDDEGDVILLNSQGAVVDEAKYKDDWQFALLADPNGVALERIDPDGISQEATNWHSAASTAGFGTPTFKNSQYKLLQSINATIEITPKVFSPDNDGRDDIATIQYKTTEPGYVANITIYDANGRPVRNLVKNATLGLQGYWIWDGLDDKKLKLAVGTYILFTEIFNLSGKKEIFKNVVVLARQLN
;
A
#
# COMPACT_ATOMS: atom_id res chain seq x y z
N MET A 1 5.08 -23.51 -15.63
CA MET A 1 4.47 -24.54 -14.71
C MET A 1 5.40 -24.62 -13.52
N ALA A 2 5.08 -23.89 -12.47
CA ALA A 2 5.82 -23.94 -11.22
C ALA A 2 5.25 -25.01 -10.29
N ASP A 3 3.93 -25.03 -10.11
CA ASP A 3 3.27 -26.05 -9.33
C ASP A 3 2.51 -27.03 -10.25
N PRO A 4 3.04 -28.24 -10.50
CA PRO A 4 2.35 -29.26 -11.29
C PRO A 4 1.33 -30.06 -10.49
N THR A 5 1.12 -29.80 -9.19
CA THR A 5 0.25 -30.57 -8.28
C THR A 5 -0.84 -29.68 -7.69
N PRO A 6 -2.15 -30.08 -7.76
CA PRO A 6 -2.66 -31.36 -8.25
C PRO A 6 -2.57 -31.49 -9.77
N GLN A 7 -2.14 -32.65 -10.25
CA GLN A 7 -2.01 -32.90 -11.69
C GLN A 7 -3.38 -32.86 -12.40
N ILE A 8 -3.52 -32.02 -13.43
CA ILE A 8 -4.72 -31.94 -14.29
C ILE A 8 -4.61 -32.99 -15.44
N SER A 9 -3.75 -32.70 -16.42
CA SER A 9 -3.48 -33.63 -17.54
C SER A 9 -2.05 -33.55 -18.04
N LEU A 10 -1.33 -32.45 -17.75
CA LEU A 10 0.10 -32.31 -18.08
C LEU A 10 0.95 -33.18 -17.13
N PRO A 11 2.16 -33.56 -17.56
CA PRO A 11 3.09 -34.28 -16.68
C PRO A 11 3.36 -33.55 -15.37
N ASN A 12 3.48 -34.31 -14.28
CA ASN A 12 3.80 -33.77 -12.95
C ASN A 12 5.29 -33.39 -12.87
N ASN A 13 5.67 -32.36 -13.61
CA ASN A 13 7.03 -31.83 -13.68
C ASN A 13 6.99 -30.31 -13.81
N GLU A 14 7.97 -29.65 -13.22
CA GLU A 14 8.22 -28.23 -13.48
C GLU A 14 8.86 -28.04 -14.86
N TRP A 15 8.52 -26.96 -15.52
CA TRP A 15 9.10 -26.59 -16.81
C TRP A 15 8.89 -25.11 -17.12
N ILE A 16 9.77 -24.58 -17.97
CA ILE A 16 9.68 -23.22 -18.53
C ILE A 16 9.57 -23.33 -20.03
N GLU A 17 8.76 -22.51 -20.67
CA GLU A 17 8.68 -22.42 -22.12
C GLU A 17 9.31 -21.11 -22.62
N LEU A 18 10.12 -21.22 -23.67
CA LEU A 18 10.70 -20.10 -24.39
C LEU A 18 10.06 -19.95 -25.75
N LYS A 19 9.71 -18.71 -26.11
CA LYS A 19 9.23 -18.35 -27.45
C LYS A 19 10.22 -17.41 -28.14
N ASN A 20 10.57 -17.67 -29.40
CA ASN A 20 11.31 -16.72 -30.22
C ASN A 20 10.33 -15.70 -30.83
N VAL A 21 10.31 -14.48 -30.30
CA VAL A 21 9.47 -13.37 -30.81
C VAL A 21 10.18 -12.52 -31.87
N SER A 22 11.43 -12.86 -32.24
CA SER A 22 12.19 -12.17 -33.26
C SER A 22 11.90 -12.73 -34.65
N ALA A 23 12.32 -11.97 -35.69
CA ALA A 23 12.22 -12.40 -37.08
C ALA A 23 13.36 -13.36 -37.53
N ASN A 24 14.35 -13.63 -36.65
CA ASN A 24 15.52 -14.43 -36.98
C ASN A 24 15.59 -15.71 -36.14
N PRO A 25 16.14 -16.82 -36.66
CA PRO A 25 16.47 -17.99 -35.87
C PRO A 25 17.50 -17.64 -34.78
N ILE A 26 17.29 -18.16 -33.57
CA ILE A 26 18.18 -17.95 -32.41
C ILE A 26 18.78 -19.29 -31.99
N ASN A 27 20.10 -19.38 -31.92
CA ASN A 27 20.77 -20.53 -31.33
C ASN A 27 20.90 -20.35 -29.82
N LEU A 28 20.22 -21.22 -29.05
CA LEU A 28 20.20 -21.23 -27.59
C LEU A 28 21.44 -21.87 -26.95
N GLN A 29 22.42 -22.29 -27.76
CA GLN A 29 23.66 -22.92 -27.25
C GLN A 29 24.33 -22.04 -26.17
N ASN A 30 24.63 -22.61 -25.03
CA ASN A 30 25.25 -21.95 -23.88
C ASN A 30 24.39 -20.86 -23.21
N TRP A 31 23.12 -20.70 -23.58
CA TRP A 31 22.18 -19.88 -22.82
C TRP A 31 21.85 -20.55 -21.48
N ARG A 32 21.39 -19.78 -20.51
CA ARG A 32 21.05 -20.28 -19.17
C ARG A 32 19.76 -19.65 -18.69
N ILE A 33 18.98 -20.44 -17.97
CA ILE A 33 17.89 -19.93 -17.14
C ILE A 33 18.37 -19.90 -15.68
N GLY A 34 17.77 -19.07 -14.85
CA GLY A 34 18.09 -19.01 -13.43
C GLY A 34 16.99 -18.34 -12.64
N ASP A 35 17.14 -18.42 -11.34
CA ASP A 35 16.33 -17.80 -10.32
C ASP A 35 17.17 -16.88 -9.42
N ALA A 36 16.60 -16.43 -8.28
CA ALA A 36 17.33 -15.61 -7.31
C ALA A 36 18.49 -16.36 -6.63
N THR A 37 18.49 -17.71 -6.63
CA THR A 37 19.44 -18.55 -5.90
C THR A 37 20.57 -19.07 -6.76
N GLY A 38 20.36 -19.16 -8.10
CA GLY A 38 21.37 -19.69 -8.98
C GLY A 38 20.99 -19.73 -10.46
N GLN A 39 21.75 -20.46 -11.23
CA GLN A 39 21.48 -20.64 -12.67
C GLN A 39 21.75 -22.07 -13.11
N SER A 40 21.02 -22.48 -14.15
CA SER A 40 21.15 -23.80 -14.78
C SER A 40 22.52 -24.01 -15.40
N GLY A 41 22.84 -25.27 -15.69
CA GLY A 41 23.84 -25.60 -16.69
C GLY A 41 23.50 -25.00 -18.07
N PRO A 42 24.47 -25.02 -19.02
CA PRO A 42 24.26 -24.44 -20.34
C PRO A 42 23.23 -25.23 -21.15
N MET A 43 22.39 -24.53 -21.92
CA MET A 43 21.51 -25.14 -22.90
C MET A 43 22.30 -25.81 -24.03
N PRO A 44 21.81 -26.92 -24.59
CA PRO A 44 22.43 -27.58 -25.71
C PRO A 44 22.39 -26.75 -27.01
N ASN A 45 23.09 -27.19 -28.06
CA ASN A 45 22.93 -26.60 -29.37
C ASN A 45 21.51 -26.87 -29.89
N PHE A 46 20.70 -25.82 -29.91
CA PHE A 46 19.32 -25.85 -30.35
C PHE A 46 18.94 -24.53 -31.03
N VAL A 47 18.49 -24.62 -32.28
CA VAL A 47 18.05 -23.45 -33.05
C VAL A 47 16.55 -23.29 -32.93
N LEU A 48 16.13 -22.23 -32.22
CA LEU A 48 14.74 -21.84 -32.08
C LEU A 48 14.33 -20.93 -33.24
N GLN A 49 13.45 -21.43 -34.11
CA GLN A 49 12.98 -20.69 -35.29
C GLN A 49 12.08 -19.52 -34.89
N PRO A 50 11.94 -18.49 -35.75
CA PRO A 50 10.97 -17.42 -35.53
C PRO A 50 9.58 -17.98 -35.21
N ASP A 51 8.89 -17.33 -34.26
CA ASP A 51 7.55 -17.66 -33.75
C ASP A 51 7.38 -19.09 -33.22
N SER A 52 8.49 -19.79 -32.95
CA SER A 52 8.49 -21.15 -32.40
C SER A 52 8.68 -21.19 -30.90
N PHE A 53 8.32 -22.31 -30.30
CA PHE A 53 8.40 -22.59 -28.89
C PHE A 53 9.39 -23.71 -28.58
N VAL A 54 9.98 -23.71 -27.38
CA VAL A 54 10.75 -24.82 -26.84
C VAL A 54 10.51 -24.94 -25.33
N ILE A 55 10.26 -26.13 -24.87
CA ILE A 55 10.10 -26.48 -23.47
C ILE A 55 11.49 -26.75 -22.88
N VAL A 56 11.83 -26.14 -21.77
CA VAL A 56 13.06 -26.34 -21.01
C VAL A 56 12.70 -26.99 -19.68
N CYS A 57 13.34 -28.13 -19.35
CA CYS A 57 13.03 -28.89 -18.14
C CYS A 57 14.27 -29.69 -17.65
N THR A 58 14.08 -30.46 -16.61
CA THR A 58 15.10 -31.44 -16.15
C THR A 58 15.26 -32.59 -17.15
N GLY A 59 16.40 -33.28 -17.14
CA GLY A 59 16.63 -34.43 -18.00
C GLY A 59 15.61 -35.58 -17.80
N SER A 60 15.12 -35.78 -16.58
CA SER A 60 14.11 -36.79 -16.25
C SER A 60 12.72 -36.49 -16.81
N ALA A 61 12.40 -35.23 -17.03
CA ALA A 61 11.10 -34.78 -17.55
C ALA A 61 11.00 -34.85 -19.08
N VAL A 62 12.13 -34.96 -19.80
CA VAL A 62 12.17 -34.89 -21.29
C VAL A 62 11.20 -35.87 -21.94
N ALA A 63 11.23 -37.14 -21.54
CA ALA A 63 10.40 -38.18 -22.17
C ALA A 63 8.90 -37.88 -22.03
N ALA A 64 8.47 -37.37 -20.89
CA ALA A 64 7.08 -37.00 -20.62
C ALA A 64 6.65 -35.73 -21.41
N MET A 65 7.56 -34.75 -21.54
CA MET A 65 7.26 -33.46 -22.17
C MET A 65 7.34 -33.52 -23.70
N GLN A 66 8.07 -34.48 -24.30
CA GLN A 66 8.20 -34.63 -25.77
C GLN A 66 6.86 -34.82 -26.50
N ALA A 67 5.82 -35.34 -25.83
CA ALA A 67 4.49 -35.46 -26.39
C ALA A 67 3.80 -34.13 -26.67
N TYR A 68 4.29 -33.04 -26.09
CA TYR A 68 3.65 -31.72 -26.16
C TYR A 68 4.42 -30.71 -27.05
N GLY A 69 5.69 -30.97 -27.34
CA GLY A 69 6.45 -30.05 -28.18
C GLY A 69 7.95 -30.38 -28.27
N ARG A 70 8.71 -29.44 -28.80
CA ARG A 70 10.19 -29.53 -28.77
C ARG A 70 10.68 -29.30 -27.34
N VAL A 71 11.59 -30.17 -26.90
CA VAL A 71 12.10 -30.16 -25.52
C VAL A 71 13.61 -30.12 -25.52
N ILE A 72 14.18 -29.30 -24.69
CA ILE A 72 15.60 -29.34 -24.31
C ILE A 72 15.71 -29.48 -22.80
N SER A 73 16.78 -30.10 -22.34
CA SER A 73 17.04 -30.21 -20.90
C SER A 73 18.29 -29.46 -20.50
N VAL A 74 18.31 -29.00 -19.26
CA VAL A 74 19.48 -28.41 -18.60
C VAL A 74 19.79 -29.15 -17.32
N THR A 75 21.06 -29.19 -16.94
CA THR A 75 21.45 -29.60 -15.59
C THR A 75 21.17 -28.48 -14.61
N SER A 76 20.96 -28.79 -13.33
CA SER A 76 20.65 -27.77 -12.31
C SER A 76 19.52 -26.85 -12.77
N PHE A 77 18.42 -27.45 -13.26
CA PHE A 77 17.20 -26.68 -13.56
C PHE A 77 16.77 -25.96 -12.27
N PRO A 78 16.48 -24.64 -12.28
CA PRO A 78 16.06 -23.93 -11.09
C PRO A 78 14.77 -24.53 -10.53
N SER A 79 14.67 -24.69 -9.22
CA SER A 79 13.40 -25.03 -8.58
C SER A 79 12.48 -23.81 -8.68
N LEU A 80 11.27 -24.02 -9.17
CA LEU A 80 10.30 -22.95 -9.32
C LEU A 80 9.44 -22.88 -8.05
N ASP A 81 9.58 -21.83 -7.25
CA ASP A 81 8.82 -21.68 -6.02
C ASP A 81 7.33 -21.48 -6.33
N ASN A 82 6.46 -22.27 -5.69
CA ASN A 82 5.01 -22.27 -5.94
C ASN A 82 4.36 -20.92 -5.62
N ASP A 83 4.81 -20.25 -4.54
CA ASP A 83 4.24 -18.99 -4.07
C ASP A 83 4.71 -17.77 -4.90
N GLY A 84 5.80 -17.92 -5.62
CA GLY A 84 6.38 -16.88 -6.46
C GLY A 84 7.89 -16.93 -6.51
N ASP A 85 8.44 -16.54 -7.66
CA ASP A 85 9.88 -16.61 -7.91
C ASP A 85 10.34 -15.53 -8.90
N GLN A 86 11.64 -15.26 -8.92
CA GLN A 86 12.30 -14.39 -9.89
C GLN A 86 13.05 -15.24 -10.90
N LEU A 87 12.56 -15.31 -12.13
CA LEU A 87 13.18 -16.07 -13.20
C LEU A 87 13.87 -15.15 -14.22
N TYR A 88 14.98 -15.61 -14.80
CA TYR A 88 15.65 -14.90 -15.88
C TYR A 88 16.23 -15.85 -16.93
N LEU A 89 16.33 -15.33 -18.15
CA LEU A 89 17.00 -15.95 -19.29
C LEU A 89 18.23 -15.12 -19.67
N LYS A 90 19.42 -15.73 -19.67
CA LYS A 90 20.68 -15.10 -20.12
C LYS A 90 21.21 -15.73 -21.39
N SER A 91 21.73 -14.88 -22.27
CA SER A 91 22.45 -15.32 -23.48
C SER A 91 23.80 -15.97 -23.13
N ASN A 92 24.47 -16.54 -24.13
CA ASN A 92 25.82 -17.08 -24.00
C ASN A 92 26.90 -16.03 -23.66
N THR A 93 26.59 -14.73 -23.82
CA THR A 93 27.45 -13.61 -23.40
C THR A 93 27.12 -13.08 -22.00
N GLY A 94 26.14 -13.68 -21.32
CA GLY A 94 25.69 -13.25 -19.98
C GLY A 94 24.69 -12.08 -20.00
N LEU A 95 24.25 -11.63 -21.17
CA LEU A 95 23.23 -10.59 -21.27
C LEU A 95 21.86 -11.14 -20.84
N THR A 96 21.16 -10.44 -19.96
CA THR A 96 19.77 -10.74 -19.62
C THR A 96 18.87 -10.45 -20.83
N ILE A 97 18.19 -11.47 -21.30
CA ILE A 97 17.29 -11.40 -22.46
C ILE A 97 15.85 -11.15 -22.01
N HIS A 98 15.44 -11.80 -20.94
CA HIS A 98 14.11 -11.65 -20.33
C HIS A 98 14.20 -12.01 -18.86
N ALA A 99 13.43 -11.33 -18.03
CA ALA A 99 13.27 -11.68 -16.63
C ALA A 99 11.82 -11.40 -16.19
N VAL A 100 11.36 -12.16 -15.22
CA VAL A 100 10.01 -12.05 -14.63
C VAL A 100 10.07 -12.39 -13.15
N SER A 101 9.34 -11.63 -12.34
CA SER A 101 9.13 -11.96 -10.93
C SER A 101 7.64 -12.20 -10.75
N TYR A 102 7.23 -13.47 -10.68
CA TYR A 102 5.84 -13.86 -10.55
C TYR A 102 5.48 -14.14 -9.08
N SER A 103 4.17 -14.10 -8.80
CA SER A 103 3.59 -14.55 -7.53
C SER A 103 2.24 -15.24 -7.77
N LEU A 104 1.66 -15.86 -6.75
CA LEU A 104 0.34 -16.50 -6.83
C LEU A 104 -0.76 -15.54 -7.35
N SER A 105 -0.67 -14.26 -7.00
CA SER A 105 -1.65 -13.26 -7.46
C SER A 105 -1.71 -13.11 -8.99
N TRP A 106 -0.64 -13.47 -9.71
CA TRP A 106 -0.59 -13.40 -11.17
C TRP A 106 -1.49 -14.42 -11.88
N TYR A 107 -1.86 -15.52 -11.19
CA TYR A 107 -2.84 -16.48 -11.73
C TYR A 107 -4.22 -15.83 -11.91
N GLN A 108 -4.55 -14.76 -11.14
CA GLN A 108 -5.84 -14.05 -11.20
C GLN A 108 -7.03 -15.00 -11.04
N ASN A 109 -6.84 -16.14 -10.39
CA ASN A 109 -7.82 -17.18 -10.17
C ASN A 109 -7.42 -18.06 -8.98
N ALA A 110 -8.17 -17.98 -7.87
CA ALA A 110 -7.87 -18.67 -6.62
C ALA A 110 -7.83 -20.21 -6.76
N VAL A 111 -8.68 -20.79 -7.62
CA VAL A 111 -8.68 -22.25 -7.82
C VAL A 111 -7.46 -22.71 -8.62
N LYS A 112 -7.02 -21.90 -9.58
CA LYS A 112 -5.88 -22.25 -10.43
C LYS A 112 -4.53 -21.96 -9.79
N SER A 113 -4.48 -21.08 -8.79
CA SER A 113 -3.29 -20.84 -8.00
C SER A 113 -2.95 -21.97 -7.04
N ASP A 114 -3.91 -22.88 -6.77
CA ASP A 114 -3.66 -24.08 -5.94
C ASP A 114 -2.81 -25.15 -6.63
N GLY A 115 -2.43 -24.95 -7.91
CA GLY A 115 -1.54 -25.81 -8.67
C GLY A 115 -2.19 -26.52 -9.87
N GLY A 116 -1.37 -27.25 -10.64
CA GLY A 116 -1.75 -27.97 -11.86
C GLY A 116 -1.96 -27.10 -13.10
N TRP A 117 -1.87 -25.79 -12.98
CA TRP A 117 -2.07 -24.83 -14.06
C TRP A 117 -0.79 -24.04 -14.37
N THR A 118 -0.61 -23.73 -15.66
CA THR A 118 0.47 -22.82 -16.10
C THR A 118 0.12 -21.38 -15.81
N LEU A 119 1.15 -20.58 -15.53
CA LEU A 119 1.09 -19.14 -15.67
C LEU A 119 1.53 -18.78 -17.09
N GLU A 120 0.68 -18.15 -17.88
CA GLU A 120 0.90 -17.87 -19.30
C GLU A 120 0.91 -16.36 -19.59
N MET A 121 1.85 -15.93 -20.45
CA MET A 121 1.89 -14.56 -20.95
C MET A 121 0.75 -14.32 -21.95
N ILE A 122 0.02 -13.22 -21.77
CA ILE A 122 -1.13 -12.84 -22.62
C ILE A 122 -0.61 -12.34 -23.98
N ASP A 123 0.30 -11.38 -24.01
CA ASP A 123 0.91 -10.84 -25.23
C ASP A 123 2.43 -11.00 -25.18
N THR A 124 2.94 -11.92 -25.99
CA THR A 124 4.37 -12.18 -26.06
C THR A 124 5.18 -11.04 -26.71
N LYS A 125 4.52 -10.04 -27.30
CA LYS A 125 5.14 -8.80 -27.80
C LYS A 125 5.21 -7.69 -26.76
N ASN A 126 4.69 -7.93 -25.57
CA ASN A 126 4.71 -7.02 -24.44
C ASN A 126 5.43 -7.67 -23.22
N PRO A 127 6.76 -7.88 -23.27
CA PRO A 127 7.48 -8.67 -22.26
C PRO A 127 7.67 -7.96 -20.92
N CYS A 128 7.52 -6.64 -20.86
CA CYS A 128 7.86 -5.85 -19.66
C CYS A 128 6.68 -5.65 -18.69
N SER A 129 5.45 -5.85 -19.14
CA SER A 129 4.30 -5.73 -18.27
C SER A 129 4.23 -6.95 -17.35
N GLY A 130 4.23 -6.71 -16.02
CA GLY A 130 4.13 -7.74 -15.00
C GLY A 130 2.76 -8.44 -14.96
N ILE A 131 2.11 -8.40 -13.81
CA ILE A 131 0.82 -9.06 -13.57
C ILE A 131 -0.27 -8.74 -14.62
N SER A 132 -0.25 -7.56 -15.23
CA SER A 132 -1.21 -7.16 -16.26
C SER A 132 -1.11 -7.97 -17.56
N ASN A 133 0.05 -8.61 -17.81
CA ASN A 133 0.31 -9.40 -19.01
C ASN A 133 0.43 -10.92 -18.76
N TRP A 134 0.11 -11.38 -17.54
CA TRP A 134 0.16 -12.78 -17.18
C TRP A 134 -1.13 -13.22 -16.49
N LYS A 135 -1.55 -14.45 -16.73
CA LYS A 135 -2.65 -15.08 -16.01
C LYS A 135 -2.60 -16.59 -16.10
N ALA A 136 -3.42 -17.27 -15.32
CA ALA A 136 -3.56 -18.72 -15.39
C ALA A 136 -3.97 -19.19 -16.79
N GLY A 137 -3.35 -20.24 -17.29
CA GLY A 137 -3.73 -20.91 -18.52
C GLY A 137 -5.22 -21.30 -18.57
N THR A 138 -5.82 -21.30 -19.78
CA THR A 138 -7.24 -21.63 -19.96
C THR A 138 -7.45 -22.95 -20.72
N ASP A 139 -6.39 -23.60 -21.19
CA ASP A 139 -6.46 -24.94 -21.80
C ASP A 139 -6.87 -25.98 -20.75
N ALA A 140 -7.83 -26.81 -21.06
CA ALA A 140 -8.37 -27.83 -20.15
C ALA A 140 -7.34 -28.87 -19.66
N ARG A 141 -6.18 -28.96 -20.32
CA ARG A 141 -5.04 -29.80 -19.88
C ARG A 141 -4.25 -29.24 -18.71
N GLY A 142 -4.53 -27.99 -18.29
CA GLY A 142 -3.76 -27.27 -17.29
C GLY A 142 -2.71 -26.30 -17.86
N GLY A 143 -2.60 -26.23 -19.20
CA GLY A 143 -1.68 -25.33 -19.91
C GLY A 143 -1.51 -25.68 -21.38
N SER A 144 -0.77 -24.87 -22.13
CA SER A 144 -0.60 -24.99 -23.59
C SER A 144 0.87 -25.17 -24.04
N PRO A 145 1.63 -26.16 -23.49
CA PRO A 145 3.02 -26.34 -23.84
C PRO A 145 3.22 -26.68 -25.32
N GLY A 146 4.25 -26.09 -25.95
CA GLY A 146 4.64 -26.32 -27.33
C GLY A 146 3.80 -25.61 -28.38
N ILE A 147 2.76 -24.91 -27.99
CA ILE A 147 1.83 -24.19 -28.88
C ILE A 147 1.58 -22.78 -28.37
N LYS A 148 0.85 -22.01 -29.15
CA LYS A 148 0.40 -20.67 -28.76
C LYS A 148 -0.37 -20.70 -27.44
N ASN A 149 -0.06 -19.79 -26.51
CA ASN A 149 -0.70 -19.70 -25.22
C ASN A 149 -2.22 -19.64 -25.34
N ALA A 150 -2.93 -20.42 -24.53
CA ALA A 150 -4.40 -20.44 -24.55
C ALA A 150 -5.02 -19.09 -24.12
N VAL A 151 -4.23 -18.24 -23.47
CA VAL A 151 -4.61 -16.91 -23.03
C VAL A 151 -4.20 -15.81 -24.02
N ASP A 152 -3.59 -16.16 -25.16
CA ASP A 152 -3.03 -15.19 -26.11
C ASP A 152 -4.05 -14.19 -26.60
N ALA A 153 -3.74 -12.92 -26.40
CA ALA A 153 -4.52 -11.76 -26.85
C ALA A 153 -3.59 -10.57 -27.02
N VAL A 154 -4.06 -9.56 -27.75
CA VAL A 154 -3.37 -8.27 -27.77
C VAL A 154 -3.55 -7.60 -26.42
N ASN A 155 -2.44 -7.26 -25.79
CA ASN A 155 -2.40 -6.53 -24.51
C ASN A 155 -1.44 -5.34 -24.67
N ASN A 156 -1.99 -4.20 -25.10
CA ASN A 156 -1.22 -2.99 -25.30
C ASN A 156 -0.93 -2.35 -23.95
N ASP A 157 0.32 -2.29 -23.59
CA ASP A 157 0.77 -1.55 -22.43
C ASP A 157 0.71 -0.04 -22.69
N GLN A 158 -0.05 0.66 -21.87
CA GLN A 158 -0.17 2.13 -21.86
C GLN A 158 0.18 2.70 -20.48
N SER A 159 0.62 1.84 -19.55
CA SER A 159 1.04 2.25 -18.22
C SER A 159 2.43 2.87 -18.31
N ALA A 160 2.61 3.98 -17.65
CA ALA A 160 3.94 4.60 -17.53
C ALA A 160 4.58 4.14 -16.23
N PRO A 161 5.89 3.86 -16.20
CA PRO A 161 6.58 3.53 -14.97
C PRO A 161 6.46 4.65 -13.95
N SER A 162 6.40 4.30 -12.68
CA SER A 162 6.40 5.24 -11.57
C SER A 162 7.43 4.84 -10.50
N ILE A 163 7.86 5.81 -9.71
CA ILE A 163 8.77 5.51 -8.60
C ILE A 163 7.95 4.98 -7.43
N LYS A 164 8.34 3.81 -6.93
CA LYS A 164 7.77 3.20 -5.75
C LYS A 164 8.43 3.69 -4.46
N ASN A 165 9.76 3.64 -4.41
CA ASN A 165 10.56 4.18 -3.30
C ASN A 165 12.02 4.40 -3.72
N ALA A 166 12.83 4.94 -2.80
CA ALA A 166 14.28 4.96 -2.94
C ALA A 166 14.94 4.74 -1.58
N TYR A 167 16.11 4.11 -1.60
CA TYR A 167 16.89 3.88 -0.38
C TYR A 167 18.40 4.02 -0.65
N ALA A 168 19.15 4.34 0.38
CA ALA A 168 20.60 4.42 0.33
C ALA A 168 21.23 3.06 0.69
N ILE A 169 22.19 2.61 -0.11
CA ILE A 169 23.05 1.46 0.24
C ILE A 169 24.12 1.94 1.23
N ASP A 170 24.64 3.12 0.97
CA ASP A 170 25.62 3.85 1.79
C ASP A 170 25.48 5.36 1.54
N ASN A 171 26.41 6.16 2.04
CA ASN A 171 26.35 7.61 1.92
C ASN A 171 26.64 8.17 0.51
N LEU A 172 27.02 7.33 -0.46
CA LEU A 172 27.30 7.70 -1.86
C LEU A 172 26.41 6.98 -2.85
N ASN A 173 25.74 5.88 -2.45
CA ASN A 173 25.01 5.01 -3.36
C ASN A 173 23.54 4.95 -2.97
N ILE A 174 22.66 5.24 -3.94
CA ILE A 174 21.21 5.25 -3.79
C ILE A 174 20.61 4.26 -4.78
N VAL A 175 19.59 3.52 -4.39
CA VAL A 175 18.78 2.70 -5.31
C VAL A 175 17.40 3.33 -5.40
N ILE A 176 16.93 3.57 -6.62
CA ILE A 176 15.55 3.92 -6.94
C ILE A 176 14.84 2.64 -7.36
N VAL A 177 13.66 2.39 -6.81
CA VAL A 177 12.79 1.25 -7.14
C VAL A 177 11.60 1.76 -7.92
N PHE A 178 11.34 1.16 -9.07
CA PHE A 178 10.16 1.42 -9.90
C PHE A 178 9.08 0.36 -9.65
N ASP A 179 7.85 0.66 -10.00
CA ASP A 179 6.71 -0.26 -9.88
C ASP A 179 6.68 -1.32 -11.01
N GLU A 180 7.46 -1.08 -12.08
CA GLU A 180 7.64 -1.99 -13.21
C GLU A 180 9.07 -1.91 -13.79
N PRO A 181 9.49 -2.87 -14.63
CA PRO A 181 10.77 -2.81 -15.33
C PRO A 181 10.90 -1.59 -16.26
N VAL A 182 12.03 -0.90 -16.19
CA VAL A 182 12.34 0.24 -17.06
C VAL A 182 13.33 -0.17 -18.15
N ASP A 183 13.34 0.58 -19.27
CA ASP A 183 14.35 0.42 -20.31
C ASP A 183 15.76 0.60 -19.72
N SER A 184 16.59 -0.42 -19.84
CA SER A 184 17.88 -0.48 -19.17
C SER A 184 18.85 0.62 -19.61
N LEU A 185 18.76 1.11 -20.85
CA LEU A 185 19.60 2.20 -21.36
C LEU A 185 19.10 3.56 -20.87
N LYS A 186 17.78 3.77 -20.87
CA LYS A 186 17.17 4.99 -20.32
C LYS A 186 17.38 5.06 -18.82
N GLY A 187 17.21 3.94 -18.10
CA GLY A 187 17.51 3.84 -16.68
C GLY A 187 18.97 4.12 -16.34
N ALA A 188 19.92 3.73 -17.22
CA ALA A 188 21.35 4.00 -17.02
C ALA A 188 21.82 5.40 -17.49
N THR A 189 20.91 6.26 -17.97
CA THR A 189 21.25 7.60 -18.47
C THR A 189 21.26 8.60 -17.32
N VAL A 190 22.44 9.07 -16.91
CA VAL A 190 22.65 9.98 -15.75
C VAL A 190 21.81 11.25 -15.83
N THR A 191 21.68 11.84 -17.02
CA THR A 191 20.94 13.10 -17.23
C THR A 191 19.43 12.97 -17.00
N ASN A 192 18.92 11.74 -16.84
CA ASN A 192 17.52 11.49 -16.50
C ASN A 192 17.23 11.68 -15.00
N TYR A 193 18.26 11.91 -14.19
CA TYR A 193 18.13 12.02 -12.73
C TYR A 193 18.67 13.37 -12.26
N SER A 194 17.99 13.96 -11.30
CA SER A 194 18.47 15.11 -10.56
C SER A 194 18.20 14.91 -9.07
N ILE A 195 19.08 15.42 -8.23
CA ILE A 195 18.95 15.40 -6.76
C ILE A 195 19.22 16.80 -6.23
N ASP A 196 18.47 17.21 -5.22
CA ASP A 196 18.65 18.52 -4.58
C ASP A 196 19.81 18.53 -3.53
N GLY A 197 19.87 19.58 -2.69
CA GLY A 197 20.86 19.67 -1.62
C GLY A 197 22.32 19.86 -2.11
N GLY A 198 22.52 20.22 -3.37
CA GLY A 198 23.88 20.44 -3.93
C GLY A 198 24.63 19.15 -4.25
N LEU A 199 23.95 18.00 -4.23
CA LEU A 199 24.52 16.73 -4.62
C LEU A 199 24.55 16.57 -6.14
N ASN A 200 25.56 15.86 -6.65
CA ASN A 200 25.67 15.53 -8.07
C ASN A 200 25.80 14.04 -8.29
N ILE A 201 25.15 13.54 -9.36
CA ILE A 201 25.13 12.14 -9.71
C ILE A 201 26.30 11.85 -10.67
N GLN A 202 27.16 10.91 -10.30
CA GLN A 202 28.32 10.48 -11.08
C GLN A 202 27.94 9.44 -12.13
N SER A 203 27.11 8.46 -11.76
CA SER A 203 26.67 7.38 -12.62
C SER A 203 25.29 6.86 -12.26
N ALA A 204 24.62 6.25 -13.24
CA ALA A 204 23.38 5.52 -13.07
C ALA A 204 23.54 4.12 -13.70
N VAL A 205 23.08 3.08 -13.01
CA VAL A 205 23.20 1.69 -13.46
C VAL A 205 21.86 1.00 -13.25
N SER A 206 21.23 0.53 -14.32
CA SER A 206 20.04 -0.31 -14.24
C SER A 206 20.40 -1.69 -13.71
N ILE A 207 19.71 -2.16 -12.67
CA ILE A 207 20.05 -3.39 -11.95
C ILE A 207 19.39 -4.60 -12.64
N SER A 208 20.25 -5.47 -13.22
CA SER A 208 19.83 -6.78 -13.77
C SER A 208 19.44 -7.74 -12.62
N PRO A 209 18.53 -8.73 -12.82
CA PRO A 209 17.93 -9.09 -14.11
C PRO A 209 16.61 -8.38 -14.43
N LEU A 210 15.89 -7.84 -13.44
CA LEU A 210 14.52 -7.31 -13.63
C LEU A 210 14.48 -5.90 -14.24
N PHE A 211 15.54 -5.10 -14.02
CA PHE A 211 15.60 -3.69 -14.43
C PHE A 211 14.47 -2.81 -13.82
N ASP A 212 13.89 -3.23 -12.71
CA ASP A 212 12.95 -2.47 -11.90
C ASP A 212 13.64 -1.54 -10.89
N ARG A 213 14.97 -1.52 -10.90
CA ARG A 213 15.81 -0.72 -10.00
C ARG A 213 16.94 -0.06 -10.75
N VAL A 214 17.28 1.15 -10.31
CA VAL A 214 18.45 1.90 -10.81
C VAL A 214 19.30 2.33 -9.63
N GLN A 215 20.57 1.97 -9.65
CA GLN A 215 21.56 2.47 -8.69
C GLN A 215 22.18 3.77 -9.20
N LEU A 216 22.11 4.81 -8.39
CA LEU A 216 22.79 6.08 -8.58
C LEU A 216 24.03 6.14 -7.69
N LYS A 217 25.16 6.56 -8.24
CA LYS A 217 26.35 6.90 -7.47
C LYS A 217 26.53 8.42 -7.44
N LEU A 218 26.74 8.97 -6.26
CA LEU A 218 26.96 10.38 -6.04
C LEU A 218 28.45 10.75 -6.10
N THR A 219 28.76 12.02 -6.38
CA THR A 219 30.12 12.58 -6.27
C THR A 219 30.46 13.07 -4.86
N THR A 220 29.44 13.38 -4.07
CA THR A 220 29.55 13.94 -2.72
C THR A 220 28.65 13.15 -1.76
N VAL A 221 29.10 12.91 -0.54
CA VAL A 221 28.39 12.15 0.49
C VAL A 221 27.11 12.86 0.92
N MET A 222 26.04 12.09 1.10
CA MET A 222 24.84 12.55 1.79
C MET A 222 25.15 12.86 3.25
N GLN A 223 24.51 13.90 3.79
CA GLN A 223 24.63 14.26 5.20
C GLN A 223 23.58 13.54 6.04
N ALA A 224 23.95 13.21 7.29
CA ALA A 224 23.00 12.64 8.25
C ALA A 224 21.84 13.60 8.54
N ASN A 225 20.68 13.06 8.85
CA ASN A 225 19.44 13.79 9.17
C ASN A 225 19.01 14.81 8.09
N THR A 226 19.40 14.58 6.84
CA THR A 226 19.03 15.43 5.71
C THR A 226 18.19 14.64 4.74
N VAL A 227 17.02 15.17 4.39
CA VAL A 227 16.14 14.62 3.37
C VAL A 227 16.46 15.26 2.03
N TYR A 228 16.75 14.44 1.03
CA TYR A 228 16.98 14.85 -0.35
C TYR A 228 15.81 14.44 -1.21
N ASN A 229 15.52 15.19 -2.27
CA ASN A 229 14.52 14.87 -3.26
C ASN A 229 15.17 14.52 -4.58
N ILE A 230 14.86 13.33 -5.08
CA ILE A 230 15.28 12.87 -6.41
C ILE A 230 14.11 13.10 -7.37
N THR A 231 14.41 13.64 -8.54
CA THR A 231 13.47 13.75 -9.65
C THR A 231 14.00 12.94 -10.83
N VAL A 232 13.15 12.12 -11.42
CA VAL A 232 13.43 11.26 -12.56
C VAL A 232 12.65 11.75 -13.78
N ASN A 233 13.30 11.91 -14.91
CA ASN A 233 12.68 12.33 -16.16
C ASN A 233 13.16 11.42 -17.30
N ASN A 234 12.35 11.32 -18.37
CA ASN A 234 12.72 10.60 -19.61
C ASN A 234 13.10 9.11 -19.43
N VAL A 235 12.86 8.52 -18.26
CA VAL A 235 12.91 7.07 -18.08
C VAL A 235 11.63 6.49 -18.66
N THR A 236 11.76 5.43 -19.44
CA THR A 236 10.63 4.73 -20.06
C THR A 236 10.64 3.26 -19.69
N ASP A 237 9.51 2.60 -19.84
CA ASP A 237 9.46 1.15 -19.94
C ASP A 237 9.96 0.64 -21.30
N CYS A 238 9.85 -0.66 -21.60
CA CYS A 238 10.24 -1.25 -22.87
C CYS A 238 9.26 -0.96 -24.03
N LYS A 239 8.11 -0.37 -23.75
CA LYS A 239 7.12 0.07 -24.75
C LYS A 239 7.22 1.56 -25.06
N ASN A 240 8.18 2.24 -24.45
CA ASN A 240 8.43 3.68 -24.51
C ASN A 240 7.33 4.54 -23.83
N ASN A 241 6.56 3.98 -22.90
CA ASN A 241 5.75 4.79 -22.01
C ASN A 241 6.69 5.55 -21.06
N SER A 242 6.65 6.87 -21.09
CA SER A 242 7.55 7.71 -20.31
C SER A 242 7.02 7.94 -18.92
N ILE A 243 7.90 7.93 -17.90
CA ILE A 243 7.55 8.21 -16.51
C ILE A 243 6.67 9.46 -16.40
N GLY A 244 5.55 9.33 -15.66
CA GLY A 244 4.54 10.36 -15.49
C GLY A 244 4.78 11.26 -14.27
N SER A 245 3.71 11.65 -13.59
CA SER A 245 3.74 12.58 -12.44
C SER A 245 4.34 11.97 -11.16
N LYS A 246 4.33 10.63 -11.00
CA LYS A 246 4.98 9.93 -9.87
C LYS A 246 6.48 9.75 -10.12
N ASN A 247 7.17 10.83 -10.40
CA ASN A 247 8.58 10.87 -10.78
C ASN A 247 9.51 11.49 -9.73
N LYS A 248 9.01 11.68 -8.50
CA LYS A 248 9.78 12.25 -7.39
C LYS A 248 9.77 11.32 -6.20
N VAL A 249 10.89 11.25 -5.51
CA VAL A 249 11.03 10.43 -4.29
C VAL A 249 12.01 11.08 -3.32
N LYS A 250 11.75 10.91 -2.03
CA LYS A 250 12.67 11.30 -0.96
C LYS A 250 13.70 10.20 -0.72
N VAL A 251 14.90 10.61 -0.29
CA VAL A 251 15.96 9.72 0.17
C VAL A 251 16.80 10.39 1.24
N GLY A 252 17.55 9.63 2.02
CA GLY A 252 18.51 10.13 3.00
C GLY A 252 19.21 8.98 3.70
N LEU A 253 19.92 9.26 4.78
CA LEU A 253 20.63 8.23 5.55
C LEU A 253 19.80 7.84 6.78
N PRO A 254 19.25 6.61 6.83
CA PRO A 254 18.48 6.16 7.97
C PRO A 254 19.39 5.87 9.17
N VAL A 255 18.84 6.07 10.35
CA VAL A 255 19.43 5.68 11.64
C VAL A 255 18.43 4.82 12.42
N ASP A 256 18.90 4.11 13.43
CA ASP A 256 18.00 3.41 14.35
C ASP A 256 17.34 4.43 15.29
N PRO A 257 16.02 4.35 15.51
CA PRO A 257 15.35 5.23 16.46
C PRO A 257 15.75 4.90 17.90
N THR A 258 15.85 5.94 18.70
CA THR A 258 15.94 5.84 20.15
C THR A 258 14.56 6.05 20.79
N VAL A 259 14.47 5.91 22.11
CA VAL A 259 13.21 6.02 22.86
C VAL A 259 12.44 7.28 22.48
N THR A 260 11.18 7.12 22.17
CA THR A 260 10.20 8.17 21.81
C THR A 260 10.47 8.98 20.53
N GLU A 261 11.45 8.64 19.72
CA GLU A 261 11.68 9.30 18.42
C GLU A 261 10.64 8.88 17.37
N MET A 262 10.16 7.66 17.50
CA MET A 262 9.00 7.15 16.77
C MET A 262 7.99 6.63 17.79
N VAL A 263 6.73 6.95 17.63
CA VAL A 263 5.70 6.64 18.63
C VAL A 263 4.54 5.86 18.03
N ILE A 264 3.89 5.06 18.88
CA ILE A 264 2.62 4.42 18.58
C ILE A 264 1.57 5.54 18.53
N ASN A 265 0.90 5.67 17.39
CA ASN A 265 0.00 6.78 17.11
C ASN A 265 -1.48 6.41 17.11
N GLU A 266 -1.80 5.21 16.62
CA GLU A 266 -3.17 4.70 16.56
C GLU A 266 -3.17 3.18 16.73
N ILE A 267 -4.17 2.65 17.45
CA ILE A 267 -4.31 1.21 17.72
C ILE A 267 -5.76 0.82 17.45
N LEU A 268 -5.98 -0.09 16.52
CA LEU A 268 -7.24 -0.81 16.38
C LEU A 268 -7.05 -2.22 16.93
N PHE A 269 -7.59 -2.48 18.10
CA PHE A 269 -7.49 -3.77 18.80
C PHE A 269 -8.82 -4.51 18.88
N ASN A 270 -9.92 -3.88 18.49
CA ASN A 270 -11.26 -4.47 18.45
C ASN A 270 -11.90 -4.14 17.09
N PRO A 271 -11.49 -4.85 16.02
CA PRO A 271 -11.97 -4.59 14.66
C PRO A 271 -13.43 -5.01 14.51
N LYS A 272 -14.09 -4.55 13.44
CA LYS A 272 -15.41 -5.06 13.05
C LYS A 272 -15.33 -6.56 12.76
N SER A 273 -16.47 -7.25 12.85
CA SER A 273 -16.54 -8.68 12.55
C SER A 273 -15.98 -9.00 11.16
N GLY A 274 -14.94 -9.85 11.11
CA GLY A 274 -14.21 -10.18 9.90
C GLY A 274 -13.10 -9.20 9.53
N GLY A 275 -12.88 -8.15 10.31
CA GLY A 275 -11.78 -7.22 10.20
C GLY A 275 -10.48 -7.72 10.84
N ASN A 276 -9.41 -6.97 10.64
CA ASN A 276 -8.09 -7.22 11.23
C ASN A 276 -7.67 -6.04 12.10
N ASP A 277 -6.88 -6.33 13.13
CA ASP A 277 -6.19 -5.32 13.92
C ASP A 277 -5.22 -4.52 13.04
N TYR A 278 -4.93 -3.30 13.48
CA TYR A 278 -3.79 -2.55 12.98
C TYR A 278 -3.16 -1.68 14.06
N VAL A 279 -1.89 -1.38 13.84
CA VAL A 279 -1.15 -0.40 14.64
C VAL A 279 -0.52 0.61 13.70
N GLU A 280 -0.65 1.89 14.03
CA GLU A 280 0.03 2.98 13.34
C GLU A 280 1.18 3.54 14.18
N PHE A 281 2.29 3.83 13.53
CA PHE A 281 3.44 4.50 14.10
C PHE A 281 3.68 5.83 13.40
N TYR A 282 4.13 6.83 14.18
CA TYR A 282 4.43 8.17 13.71
C TYR A 282 5.88 8.55 13.99
N ASN A 283 6.59 9.02 12.98
CA ASN A 283 7.93 9.59 13.14
C ASN A 283 7.85 11.06 13.55
N ARG A 284 7.93 11.32 14.86
CA ARG A 284 7.90 12.68 15.43
C ARG A 284 9.26 13.37 15.44
N SER A 285 10.32 12.65 15.06
CA SER A 285 11.70 13.17 15.07
C SER A 285 12.04 13.92 13.79
N ASN A 286 13.23 14.48 13.72
CA ASN A 286 13.83 15.04 12.50
C ASN A 286 14.78 14.05 11.81
N LYS A 287 14.72 12.76 12.16
CA LYS A 287 15.56 11.69 11.61
C LYS A 287 14.80 10.82 10.61
N ILE A 288 15.55 10.06 9.84
CA ILE A 288 15.02 9.10 8.88
C ILE A 288 15.21 7.71 9.48
N PHE A 289 14.15 6.88 9.48
CA PHE A 289 14.20 5.51 9.94
C PHE A 289 13.95 4.54 8.78
N ASP A 290 14.33 3.27 8.95
CA ASP A 290 14.08 2.22 7.98
C ASP A 290 13.16 1.17 8.57
N ALA A 291 11.96 0.98 7.99
CA ALA A 291 11.00 -0.02 8.43
C ALA A 291 11.54 -1.45 8.40
N ASN A 292 12.53 -1.73 7.55
CA ASN A 292 13.25 -3.01 7.51
C ASN A 292 14.09 -3.31 8.78
N LYS A 293 14.21 -2.33 9.67
CA LYS A 293 14.95 -2.42 10.95
C LYS A 293 14.07 -2.26 12.17
N LEU A 294 12.76 -2.22 11.97
CA LEU A 294 11.78 -2.00 13.03
C LEU A 294 10.89 -3.23 13.21
N TYR A 295 10.49 -3.47 14.46
CA TYR A 295 9.66 -4.61 14.79
C TYR A 295 8.49 -4.18 15.66
N VAL A 296 7.30 -4.74 15.38
CA VAL A 296 6.16 -4.70 16.29
C VAL A 296 6.17 -5.95 17.17
N ALA A 297 5.83 -5.80 18.44
CA ALA A 297 5.82 -6.89 19.42
C ALA A 297 4.73 -6.65 20.48
N ASN A 298 4.52 -7.64 21.34
CA ASN A 298 3.74 -7.53 22.57
C ASN A 298 4.53 -8.08 23.77
N ARG A 299 3.91 -8.04 24.97
CA ARG A 299 4.39 -8.81 26.13
C ARG A 299 3.50 -10.01 26.36
N ASN A 300 4.14 -11.11 26.75
CA ASN A 300 3.41 -12.27 27.25
C ASN A 300 2.93 -12.05 28.72
N SER A 301 2.17 -13.00 29.25
CA SER A 301 1.64 -12.94 30.62
C SER A 301 2.72 -12.83 31.72
N SER A 302 3.98 -13.11 31.43
CA SER A 302 5.11 -12.93 32.33
C SER A 302 5.81 -11.57 32.16
N GLY A 303 5.26 -10.68 31.31
CA GLY A 303 5.82 -9.36 31.02
C GLY A 303 7.05 -9.36 30.09
N VAL A 304 7.38 -10.51 29.47
CA VAL A 304 8.51 -10.63 28.56
C VAL A 304 8.06 -10.28 27.13
N ILE A 305 8.89 -9.51 26.41
CA ILE A 305 8.65 -9.20 24.98
C ILE A 305 8.57 -10.49 24.18
N SER A 306 7.54 -10.61 23.37
CA SER A 306 7.23 -11.81 22.58
C SER A 306 6.57 -11.45 21.25
N SER A 307 6.33 -12.48 20.41
CA SER A 307 5.60 -12.35 19.14
C SER A 307 6.13 -11.24 18.22
N THR A 308 7.46 -11.06 18.18
CA THR A 308 8.14 -10.00 17.41
C THR A 308 7.97 -10.21 15.91
N LYS A 309 7.52 -9.17 15.17
CA LYS A 309 7.35 -9.17 13.73
C LYS A 309 8.09 -7.99 13.10
N LEU A 310 8.90 -8.29 12.08
CA LEU A 310 9.57 -7.26 11.26
C LEU A 310 8.53 -6.48 10.46
N LEU A 311 8.62 -5.15 10.42
CA LEU A 311 7.63 -4.32 9.73
C LEU A 311 7.72 -4.45 8.21
N SER A 312 8.93 -4.52 7.66
CA SER A 312 9.15 -4.65 6.21
C SER A 312 10.35 -5.56 5.91
N THR A 313 10.23 -6.42 4.91
CA THR A 313 11.35 -7.23 4.42
C THR A 313 12.25 -6.46 3.44
N LEU A 314 11.77 -5.34 2.91
CA LEU A 314 12.51 -4.45 2.01
C LEU A 314 12.76 -3.10 2.67
N PRO A 315 13.84 -2.39 2.31
CA PRO A 315 14.07 -1.03 2.79
C PRO A 315 12.89 -0.12 2.44
N TYR A 316 12.34 0.54 3.45
CA TYR A 316 11.32 1.58 3.30
C TYR A 316 11.59 2.69 4.31
N TYR A 317 11.84 3.90 3.82
CA TYR A 317 12.25 5.01 4.65
C TYR A 317 11.05 5.79 5.19
N ILE A 318 11.07 6.00 6.50
CA ILE A 318 10.09 6.75 7.27
C ILE A 318 10.70 8.11 7.57
N PHE A 319 10.25 9.12 6.83
CA PHE A 319 10.76 10.49 6.97
C PHE A 319 10.12 11.23 8.15
N PRO A 320 10.70 12.37 8.59
CA PRO A 320 10.08 13.23 9.59
C PRO A 320 8.63 13.57 9.24
N GLY A 321 7.71 13.30 10.16
CA GLY A 321 6.29 13.55 9.99
C GLY A 321 5.50 12.45 9.25
N ASP A 322 6.15 11.36 8.83
CA ASP A 322 5.46 10.25 8.15
C ASP A 322 4.75 9.33 9.17
N TYR A 323 3.64 8.75 8.71
CA TYR A 323 2.86 7.71 9.37
C TYR A 323 3.04 6.39 8.64
N ILE A 324 3.13 5.29 9.36
CA ILE A 324 3.14 3.93 8.81
C ILE A 324 2.19 3.03 9.58
N VAL A 325 1.51 2.15 8.89
CA VAL A 325 0.54 1.21 9.46
C VAL A 325 1.03 -0.22 9.27
N VAL A 326 0.79 -1.07 10.27
CA VAL A 326 1.03 -2.52 10.20
C VAL A 326 -0.28 -3.25 10.44
N THR A 327 -0.64 -4.17 9.55
CA THR A 327 -1.85 -5.00 9.61
C THR A 327 -1.61 -6.36 8.99
N GLU A 328 -2.58 -7.26 9.06
CA GLU A 328 -2.55 -8.56 8.38
C GLU A 328 -3.18 -8.52 6.99
N ASP A 329 -4.08 -7.58 6.72
CA ASP A 329 -4.79 -7.46 5.43
C ASP A 329 -5.03 -6.00 5.05
N VAL A 330 -4.33 -5.53 4.01
CA VAL A 330 -4.48 -4.16 3.48
C VAL A 330 -5.81 -3.95 2.76
N ILE A 331 -6.37 -5.01 2.16
CA ILE A 331 -7.65 -4.89 1.44
C ILE A 331 -8.77 -4.67 2.46
N ASN A 332 -8.79 -5.47 3.51
CA ASN A 332 -9.73 -5.36 4.61
C ASN A 332 -9.64 -3.97 5.28
N LEU A 333 -8.43 -3.51 5.62
CA LEU A 333 -8.20 -2.17 6.16
C LEU A 333 -8.79 -1.07 5.25
N SER A 334 -8.59 -1.18 3.93
CA SER A 334 -9.05 -0.18 2.96
C SER A 334 -10.56 -0.22 2.71
N LEU A 335 -11.24 -1.32 3.01
CA LEU A 335 -12.71 -1.41 2.97
C LEU A 335 -13.36 -0.69 4.15
N ASP A 336 -12.73 -0.74 5.32
CA ASP A 336 -13.28 -0.19 6.56
C ASP A 336 -12.85 1.25 6.83
N TYR A 337 -11.65 1.64 6.41
CA TYR A 337 -11.06 2.95 6.70
C TYR A 337 -10.51 3.64 5.46
N MET A 338 -10.42 4.97 5.52
CA MET A 338 -9.74 5.77 4.49
C MET A 338 -8.22 5.64 4.68
N VAL A 339 -7.55 5.01 3.72
CA VAL A 339 -6.09 4.93 3.67
C VAL A 339 -5.57 5.99 2.70
N GLN A 340 -4.87 7.01 3.18
CA GLN A 340 -4.37 8.09 2.32
C GLN A 340 -3.08 7.72 1.59
N ASN A 341 -2.25 6.90 2.21
CA ASN A 341 -0.98 6.43 1.63
C ASN A 341 -0.87 4.90 1.71
N PRO A 342 -1.41 4.17 0.71
CA PRO A 342 -1.34 2.71 0.70
C PRO A 342 0.09 2.14 0.73
N ASP A 343 1.08 2.87 0.20
CA ASP A 343 2.49 2.45 0.20
C ASP A 343 3.11 2.46 1.61
N ALA A 344 2.47 3.13 2.58
CA ALA A 344 2.88 3.15 3.99
C ALA A 344 2.18 2.07 4.84
N VAL A 345 1.44 1.14 4.24
CA VAL A 345 0.82 0.01 4.93
C VAL A 345 1.66 -1.24 4.73
N PHE A 346 2.12 -1.81 5.83
CA PHE A 346 2.91 -3.06 5.84
C PHE A 346 2.02 -4.23 6.24
N VAL A 347 2.04 -5.27 5.43
CA VAL A 347 1.32 -6.52 5.70
C VAL A 347 2.29 -7.52 6.31
N VAL A 348 1.93 -8.03 7.49
CA VAL A 348 2.63 -9.12 8.17
C VAL A 348 1.78 -10.38 8.18
N SER A 349 2.39 -11.54 8.18
CA SER A 349 1.66 -12.83 8.15
C SER A 349 0.76 -13.06 9.36
N SER A 350 1.09 -12.45 10.48
CA SER A 350 0.27 -12.37 11.68
C SER A 350 0.79 -11.25 12.57
N LEU A 351 -0.08 -10.42 13.12
CA LEU A 351 0.27 -9.46 14.18
C LEU A 351 0.56 -10.20 15.51
N PRO A 352 1.28 -9.58 16.44
CA PRO A 352 1.21 -9.97 17.84
C PRO A 352 -0.25 -9.91 18.31
N SER A 353 -0.62 -10.75 19.26
CA SER A 353 -2.00 -10.71 19.80
C SER A 353 -2.25 -9.38 20.51
N PHE A 354 -3.30 -8.72 20.11
CA PHE A 354 -3.82 -7.47 20.72
C PHE A 354 -5.27 -7.70 21.18
N PRO A 355 -5.48 -8.24 22.41
CA PRO A 355 -6.81 -8.56 22.92
C PRO A 355 -7.74 -7.34 23.01
N ASP A 356 -9.06 -7.57 22.86
CA ASP A 356 -10.09 -6.53 22.80
C ASP A 356 -10.27 -5.76 24.12
N ASP A 357 -9.79 -6.33 25.25
CA ASP A 357 -9.93 -5.75 26.59
C ASP A 357 -8.68 -4.99 27.06
N GLU A 358 -7.52 -5.61 27.04
CA GLU A 358 -6.23 -4.98 27.38
C GLU A 358 -5.05 -5.68 26.70
N GLY A 359 -4.04 -4.91 26.29
CA GLY A 359 -2.85 -5.45 25.66
C GLY A 359 -1.67 -4.49 25.62
N ASP A 360 -0.56 -5.00 25.11
CA ASP A 360 0.68 -4.24 24.96
C ASP A 360 1.03 -4.14 23.47
N VAL A 361 1.20 -2.94 22.97
CA VAL A 361 1.82 -2.67 21.67
C VAL A 361 3.22 -2.13 21.91
N ILE A 362 4.22 -2.72 21.27
CA ILE A 362 5.63 -2.35 21.44
C ILE A 362 6.27 -2.14 20.08
N LEU A 363 6.97 -1.04 19.90
CA LEU A 363 7.89 -0.80 18.79
C LEU A 363 9.32 -1.04 19.24
N LEU A 364 10.05 -1.89 18.50
CA LEU A 364 11.46 -2.19 18.76
C LEU A 364 12.32 -1.73 17.59
N ASN A 365 13.55 -1.34 17.89
CA ASN A 365 14.59 -1.09 16.89
C ASN A 365 15.37 -2.39 16.53
N SER A 366 16.36 -2.27 15.64
CA SER A 366 17.16 -3.39 15.14
C SER A 366 17.95 -4.13 16.22
N GLN A 367 18.23 -3.49 17.35
CA GLN A 367 18.93 -4.09 18.50
C GLN A 367 17.96 -4.72 19.51
N GLY A 368 16.65 -4.69 19.25
CA GLY A 368 15.61 -5.16 20.16
C GLY A 368 15.35 -4.22 21.34
N ALA A 369 15.83 -2.98 21.27
CA ALA A 369 15.53 -1.98 22.29
C ALA A 369 14.15 -1.38 22.05
N VAL A 370 13.40 -1.13 23.13
CA VAL A 370 12.07 -0.51 23.07
C VAL A 370 12.21 0.95 22.64
N VAL A 371 11.53 1.30 21.55
CA VAL A 371 11.42 2.67 21.05
C VAL A 371 10.20 3.36 21.63
N ASP A 372 9.06 2.67 21.64
CA ASP A 372 7.82 3.11 22.31
C ASP A 372 7.00 1.89 22.73
N GLU A 373 6.16 2.06 23.75
CA GLU A 373 5.29 1.04 24.29
C GLU A 373 3.98 1.67 24.78
N ALA A 374 2.85 1.08 24.44
CA ALA A 374 1.52 1.46 24.95
C ALA A 374 0.79 0.23 25.48
N LYS A 375 0.49 0.26 26.80
CA LYS A 375 -0.40 -0.72 27.48
C LYS A 375 -1.81 -0.19 27.45
N TYR A 376 -2.52 -0.49 26.38
CA TYR A 376 -3.88 -0.01 26.21
C TYR A 376 -4.87 -0.85 27.01
N LYS A 377 -6.03 -0.23 27.26
CA LYS A 377 -7.23 -0.87 27.82
C LYS A 377 -8.45 -0.40 27.07
N ASP A 378 -9.50 -1.22 27.07
CA ASP A 378 -10.80 -0.89 26.49
C ASP A 378 -11.44 0.33 27.16
N ASP A 379 -11.19 0.56 28.45
CA ASP A 379 -11.67 1.73 29.19
C ASP A 379 -10.99 3.06 28.78
N TRP A 380 -9.96 3.03 27.93
CA TRP A 380 -9.41 4.23 27.28
C TRP A 380 -10.29 4.72 26.12
N GLN A 381 -11.19 3.87 25.64
CA GLN A 381 -12.20 4.26 24.68
C GLN A 381 -13.20 5.24 25.30
N PHE A 382 -13.77 6.09 24.46
CA PHE A 382 -14.71 7.10 24.91
C PHE A 382 -16.00 6.47 25.45
N ALA A 383 -16.29 6.67 26.74
CA ALA A 383 -17.38 6.00 27.45
C ALA A 383 -18.81 6.23 26.89
N LEU A 384 -19.00 7.22 25.99
CA LEU A 384 -20.28 7.47 25.32
C LEU A 384 -20.38 6.86 23.91
N LEU A 385 -19.42 6.04 23.50
CA LEU A 385 -19.57 5.23 22.28
C LEU A 385 -20.73 4.24 22.46
N ALA A 386 -21.58 4.17 21.44
CA ALA A 386 -22.65 3.19 21.43
C ALA A 386 -22.14 1.77 21.13
N ASP A 387 -21.09 1.68 20.31
CA ASP A 387 -20.39 0.46 19.91
C ASP A 387 -18.91 0.79 19.71
N PRO A 388 -17.97 0.17 20.43
CA PRO A 388 -16.54 0.37 20.26
C PRO A 388 -15.95 -0.47 19.12
N ASN A 389 -16.69 -1.43 18.54
CA ASN A 389 -16.19 -2.29 17.46
C ASN A 389 -15.83 -1.46 16.21
N GLY A 390 -14.62 -1.61 15.72
CA GLY A 390 -14.11 -0.87 14.59
C GLY A 390 -13.80 0.60 14.87
N VAL A 391 -13.60 0.97 16.16
CA VAL A 391 -13.20 2.32 16.56
C VAL A 391 -11.76 2.29 17.05
N ALA A 392 -10.86 2.92 16.32
CA ALA A 392 -9.46 3.00 16.68
C ALA A 392 -9.24 3.92 17.90
N LEU A 393 -8.23 3.60 18.68
CA LEU A 393 -7.75 4.42 19.79
C LEU A 393 -6.61 5.31 19.27
N GLU A 394 -6.85 6.62 19.20
CA GLU A 394 -5.92 7.61 18.67
C GLU A 394 -5.14 8.33 19.77
N ARG A 395 -3.83 8.53 19.55
CA ARG A 395 -3.00 9.40 20.39
C ARG A 395 -3.36 10.87 20.14
N ILE A 396 -3.54 11.63 21.21
CA ILE A 396 -3.91 13.06 21.16
C ILE A 396 -2.69 13.93 20.90
N ASP A 397 -1.62 13.74 21.66
CA ASP A 397 -0.39 14.50 21.59
C ASP A 397 0.80 13.55 21.34
N PRO A 398 1.44 13.60 20.17
CA PRO A 398 2.61 12.79 19.90
C PRO A 398 3.78 13.02 20.87
N ASP A 399 3.85 14.21 21.48
CA ASP A 399 4.87 14.55 22.47
C ASP A 399 4.50 14.11 23.90
N GLY A 400 3.25 13.69 24.12
CA GLY A 400 2.76 13.16 25.38
C GLY A 400 3.23 11.74 25.66
N ILE A 401 3.05 11.31 26.93
CA ILE A 401 3.46 9.97 27.40
C ILE A 401 2.53 8.90 26.83
N SER A 402 3.10 7.82 26.28
CA SER A 402 2.37 6.70 25.67
C SER A 402 1.54 5.89 26.66
N GLN A 403 1.95 5.84 27.94
CA GLN A 403 1.28 5.10 29.00
C GLN A 403 0.15 5.89 29.70
N GLU A 404 -0.04 7.16 29.35
CA GLU A 404 -1.07 8.00 29.98
C GLU A 404 -2.40 7.85 29.23
N ALA A 405 -3.42 7.24 29.86
CA ALA A 405 -4.76 7.08 29.29
C ALA A 405 -5.35 8.40 28.76
N THR A 406 -5.04 9.52 29.43
CA THR A 406 -5.50 10.86 29.02
C THR A 406 -4.88 11.37 27.73
N ASN A 407 -3.84 10.71 27.22
CA ASN A 407 -3.22 11.01 25.93
C ASN A 407 -3.85 10.19 24.78
N TRP A 408 -4.90 9.42 25.06
CA TRP A 408 -5.59 8.59 24.07
C TRP A 408 -7.07 8.91 24.04
N HIS A 409 -7.68 8.75 22.87
CA HIS A 409 -9.11 8.94 22.69
C HIS A 409 -9.60 8.15 21.46
N SER A 410 -10.85 7.72 21.51
CA SER A 410 -11.51 7.10 20.37
C SER A 410 -11.49 8.00 19.14
N ALA A 411 -11.19 7.45 18.00
CA ALA A 411 -11.23 8.15 16.71
C ALA A 411 -12.62 8.77 16.46
N ALA A 412 -12.64 9.91 15.78
CA ALA A 412 -13.88 10.62 15.51
C ALA A 412 -14.75 9.89 14.48
N SER A 413 -16.07 9.89 14.69
CA SER A 413 -17.03 9.34 13.73
C SER A 413 -16.97 10.04 12.37
N THR A 414 -16.65 11.33 12.35
CA THR A 414 -16.48 12.11 11.10
C THR A 414 -15.20 11.78 10.34
N ALA A 415 -14.25 11.09 10.96
CA ALA A 415 -13.06 10.53 10.32
C ALA A 415 -13.23 9.05 9.91
N GLY A 416 -14.42 8.47 10.14
CA GLY A 416 -14.70 7.07 9.85
C GLY A 416 -14.22 6.10 10.94
N PHE A 417 -13.98 6.61 12.15
CA PHE A 417 -13.53 5.84 13.32
C PHE A 417 -12.10 5.30 13.25
N GLY A 418 -11.28 5.83 12.32
CA GLY A 418 -9.86 5.55 12.20
C GLY A 418 -9.21 6.47 11.17
N THR A 419 -7.89 6.69 11.31
CA THR A 419 -7.11 7.58 10.45
C THR A 419 -5.80 6.92 9.97
N PRO A 420 -5.83 5.68 9.44
CA PRO A 420 -4.62 4.98 9.04
C PRO A 420 -3.88 5.72 7.93
N THR A 421 -2.56 5.91 8.12
CA THR A 421 -1.60 6.60 7.25
C THR A 421 -1.71 8.12 7.19
N PHE A 422 -2.46 8.73 8.11
CA PHE A 422 -2.52 10.19 8.20
C PHE A 422 -2.81 10.66 9.61
N LYS A 423 -2.83 11.96 9.78
CA LYS A 423 -2.95 12.64 11.06
C LYS A 423 -4.25 12.28 11.79
N ASN A 424 -4.14 11.90 13.06
CA ASN A 424 -5.25 11.56 13.95
C ASN A 424 -6.33 12.64 14.01
N SER A 425 -7.58 12.23 14.05
CA SER A 425 -8.75 13.11 14.22
C SER A 425 -8.74 13.82 15.59
N GLN A 426 -8.11 13.20 16.59
CA GLN A 426 -7.97 13.70 17.96
C GLN A 426 -6.69 14.50 18.22
N TYR A 427 -5.85 14.72 17.19
CA TYR A 427 -4.59 15.43 17.32
C TYR A 427 -4.76 16.85 17.89
N LYS A 428 -4.08 17.14 18.98
CA LYS A 428 -4.16 18.44 19.67
C LYS A 428 -3.35 19.51 18.92
N LEU A 429 -4.03 20.56 18.50
CA LEU A 429 -3.36 21.77 18.01
C LEU A 429 -2.87 22.60 19.22
N LEU A 430 -1.63 23.06 19.17
CA LEU A 430 -1.01 23.92 20.19
C LEU A 430 -1.68 25.30 20.34
N GLN A 431 -2.67 25.65 19.50
CA GLN A 431 -3.41 26.91 19.58
C GLN A 431 -4.77 26.71 20.22
N SER A 432 -5.05 27.46 21.26
CA SER A 432 -6.37 27.58 21.90
C SER A 432 -7.36 28.20 20.88
N ILE A 433 -8.23 27.39 20.30
CA ILE A 433 -9.32 27.83 19.43
C ILE A 433 -10.62 27.61 20.21
N ASN A 434 -11.48 28.63 20.29
CA ASN A 434 -12.84 28.47 20.84
C ASN A 434 -13.63 27.51 19.95
N ALA A 435 -14.55 26.72 20.54
CA ALA A 435 -15.45 25.86 19.74
C ALA A 435 -16.26 26.70 18.77
N THR A 436 -16.33 26.28 17.52
CA THR A 436 -17.10 26.96 16.48
C THR A 436 -17.89 25.96 15.64
N ILE A 437 -19.08 26.42 15.20
CA ILE A 437 -19.88 25.73 14.18
C ILE A 437 -20.17 26.74 13.06
N GLU A 438 -19.77 26.39 11.87
CA GLU A 438 -19.99 27.21 10.66
C GLU A 438 -20.74 26.43 9.59
N ILE A 439 -21.61 27.10 8.83
CA ILE A 439 -22.35 26.48 7.73
C ILE A 439 -22.02 27.22 6.43
N THR A 440 -21.64 26.46 5.42
CA THR A 440 -21.29 26.96 4.09
C THR A 440 -21.84 26.03 3.00
N PRO A 441 -22.51 26.54 1.97
CA PRO A 441 -23.00 27.92 1.84
C PRO A 441 -24.20 28.18 2.78
N LYS A 442 -24.50 29.45 3.05
CA LYS A 442 -25.70 29.83 3.83
C LYS A 442 -26.99 29.72 3.05
N VAL A 443 -26.91 29.62 1.74
CA VAL A 443 -28.01 29.33 0.82
C VAL A 443 -27.57 28.21 -0.08
N PHE A 444 -28.33 27.14 -0.15
CA PHE A 444 -28.02 25.99 -1.00
C PHE A 444 -29.25 25.50 -1.75
N SER A 445 -29.04 24.87 -2.90
CA SER A 445 -30.09 24.44 -3.83
C SER A 445 -29.83 23.02 -4.31
N PRO A 446 -30.40 21.97 -3.66
CA PRO A 446 -30.15 20.57 -4.01
C PRO A 446 -30.91 20.18 -5.29
N ASP A 447 -30.47 20.70 -6.45
CA ASP A 447 -31.03 20.42 -7.77
C ASP A 447 -30.10 19.61 -8.68
N ASN A 448 -28.89 19.22 -8.15
CA ASN A 448 -27.87 18.42 -8.81
C ASN A 448 -27.24 19.11 -10.04
N ASP A 449 -27.13 20.44 -10.03
CA ASP A 449 -26.40 21.17 -11.05
C ASP A 449 -24.87 21.26 -10.78
N GLY A 450 -24.42 20.75 -9.63
CA GLY A 450 -23.03 20.75 -9.19
C GLY A 450 -22.62 22.04 -8.46
N ARG A 451 -23.55 22.95 -8.15
CA ARG A 451 -23.29 24.22 -7.44
C ARG A 451 -24.19 24.34 -6.23
N ASP A 452 -23.57 24.42 -5.05
CA ASP A 452 -24.30 24.63 -3.79
C ASP A 452 -25.43 23.61 -3.55
N ASP A 453 -25.25 22.37 -4.01
CA ASP A 453 -26.23 21.29 -3.86
C ASP A 453 -26.38 20.81 -2.41
N ILE A 454 -25.42 21.10 -1.56
CA ILE A 454 -25.35 20.66 -0.17
C ILE A 454 -24.94 21.80 0.75
N ALA A 455 -25.41 21.75 2.00
CA ALA A 455 -24.91 22.58 3.08
C ALA A 455 -23.88 21.80 3.91
N THR A 456 -22.66 22.31 4.01
CA THR A 456 -21.58 21.73 4.82
C THR A 456 -21.56 22.41 6.19
N ILE A 457 -21.66 21.63 7.27
CA ILE A 457 -21.60 22.06 8.66
C ILE A 457 -20.21 21.73 9.19
N GLN A 458 -19.34 22.72 9.28
CA GLN A 458 -17.98 22.55 9.78
C GLN A 458 -17.93 22.82 11.27
N TYR A 459 -17.13 22.04 12.00
CA TYR A 459 -16.88 22.25 13.42
C TYR A 459 -15.40 22.29 13.75
N LYS A 460 -15.07 23.04 14.81
CA LYS A 460 -13.78 22.96 15.51
C LYS A 460 -14.04 22.96 17.00
N THR A 461 -13.32 22.14 17.76
CA THR A 461 -13.40 22.04 19.22
C THR A 461 -12.06 22.40 19.85
N THR A 462 -12.08 22.82 21.11
CA THR A 462 -10.86 23.24 21.84
C THR A 462 -10.10 22.09 22.47
N GLU A 463 -10.78 20.96 22.69
CA GLU A 463 -10.26 19.76 23.36
C GLU A 463 -10.97 18.52 22.83
N PRO A 464 -10.39 17.32 22.93
CA PRO A 464 -11.05 16.07 22.55
C PRO A 464 -12.14 15.69 23.55
N GLY A 465 -12.92 14.64 23.21
CA GLY A 465 -13.95 14.10 24.12
C GLY A 465 -15.30 14.79 24.06
N TYR A 466 -15.59 15.51 22.99
CA TYR A 466 -16.94 16.03 22.75
C TYR A 466 -17.79 15.07 21.93
N VAL A 467 -19.09 15.15 22.17
CA VAL A 467 -20.15 14.51 21.39
C VAL A 467 -21.09 15.58 20.85
N ALA A 468 -21.59 15.40 19.63
CA ALA A 468 -22.54 16.31 19.02
C ALA A 468 -23.89 15.66 18.73
N ASN A 469 -24.95 16.48 18.89
CA ASN A 469 -26.26 16.26 18.30
C ASN A 469 -26.60 17.43 17.39
N ILE A 470 -27.14 17.18 16.19
CA ILE A 470 -27.62 18.20 15.28
C ILE A 470 -29.05 17.90 14.88
N THR A 471 -29.96 18.77 15.28
CA THR A 471 -31.35 18.71 14.86
C THR A 471 -31.68 19.92 13.97
N ILE A 472 -32.34 19.67 12.86
CA ILE A 472 -32.75 20.70 11.91
C ILE A 472 -34.23 20.98 12.13
N TYR A 473 -34.55 22.28 12.28
CA TYR A 473 -35.91 22.78 12.48
C TYR A 473 -36.33 23.62 11.28
N ASP A 474 -37.62 23.59 10.95
CA ASP A 474 -38.21 24.57 10.01
C ASP A 474 -38.39 25.94 10.69
N ALA A 475 -38.83 26.95 9.92
CA ALA A 475 -39.03 28.30 10.41
C ALA A 475 -40.11 28.40 11.51
N ASN A 476 -40.96 27.39 11.68
CA ASN A 476 -41.98 27.32 12.70
C ASN A 476 -41.48 26.59 13.97
N GLY A 477 -40.21 26.18 14.03
CA GLY A 477 -39.61 25.47 15.15
C GLY A 477 -39.97 23.99 15.24
N ARG A 478 -40.48 23.38 14.14
CA ARG A 478 -40.75 21.94 14.11
C ARG A 478 -39.51 21.21 13.68
N PRO A 479 -39.09 20.14 14.39
CA PRO A 479 -37.95 19.33 13.96
C PRO A 479 -38.30 18.60 12.67
N VAL A 480 -37.45 18.69 11.68
CA VAL A 480 -37.60 18.05 10.34
C VAL A 480 -36.56 16.99 10.08
N ARG A 481 -35.39 17.07 10.73
CA ARG A 481 -34.34 16.05 10.62
C ARG A 481 -33.44 16.01 11.85
N ASN A 482 -33.16 14.82 12.34
CA ASN A 482 -32.05 14.55 13.25
C ASN A 482 -30.83 14.17 12.43
N LEU A 483 -30.04 15.17 12.02
CA LEU A 483 -28.93 14.98 11.10
C LEU A 483 -27.78 14.19 11.74
N VAL A 484 -27.49 14.48 13.01
CA VAL A 484 -26.41 13.87 13.78
C VAL A 484 -26.95 13.51 15.17
N LYS A 485 -26.61 12.31 15.65
CA LYS A 485 -27.05 11.82 16.96
C LYS A 485 -25.88 11.13 17.66
N ASN A 486 -25.48 11.68 18.81
CA ASN A 486 -24.39 11.17 19.65
C ASN A 486 -23.07 10.89 18.88
N ALA A 487 -22.71 11.78 17.92
CA ALA A 487 -21.49 11.61 17.16
C ALA A 487 -20.27 12.08 17.95
N THR A 488 -19.27 11.22 18.11
CA THR A 488 -17.98 11.56 18.69
C THR A 488 -17.24 12.54 17.80
N LEU A 489 -16.72 13.63 18.37
CA LEU A 489 -16.00 14.67 17.66
C LEU A 489 -14.49 14.50 17.74
N GLY A 490 -13.79 14.71 16.61
CA GLY A 490 -12.40 15.13 16.61
C GLY A 490 -12.27 16.61 16.93
N LEU A 491 -11.04 17.14 16.88
CA LEU A 491 -10.83 18.58 17.07
C LEU A 491 -11.38 19.43 15.92
N GLN A 492 -11.59 18.84 14.76
CA GLN A 492 -12.25 19.46 13.61
C GLN A 492 -12.90 18.39 12.72
N GLY A 493 -13.90 18.78 11.98
CA GLY A 493 -14.59 17.92 11.01
C GLY A 493 -15.78 18.62 10.39
N TYR A 494 -16.59 17.88 9.64
CA TYR A 494 -17.79 18.42 9.01
C TYR A 494 -18.87 17.35 8.84
N TRP A 495 -20.10 17.82 8.68
CA TRP A 495 -21.25 17.04 8.23
C TRP A 495 -21.87 17.71 7.01
N ILE A 496 -22.71 16.98 6.32
CA ILE A 496 -23.38 17.43 5.09
C ILE A 496 -24.89 17.30 5.28
N TRP A 497 -25.63 18.32 4.87
CA TRP A 497 -27.06 18.26 4.73
C TRP A 497 -27.49 18.47 3.29
N ASP A 498 -28.30 17.53 2.79
CA ASP A 498 -28.79 17.41 1.41
C ASP A 498 -30.20 18.00 1.20
N GLY A 499 -30.74 18.70 2.18
CA GLY A 499 -32.10 19.29 2.09
C GLY A 499 -33.24 18.28 2.24
N LEU A 500 -32.95 17.04 2.71
CA LEU A 500 -33.95 16.01 2.96
C LEU A 500 -34.31 15.92 4.45
N ASP A 501 -35.52 15.41 4.73
CA ASP A 501 -35.97 15.08 6.09
C ASP A 501 -35.47 13.69 6.55
N ASP A 502 -35.87 13.24 7.76
CA ASP A 502 -35.52 11.92 8.31
C ASP A 502 -36.03 10.75 7.44
N LYS A 503 -37.07 10.97 6.64
CA LYS A 503 -37.64 9.97 5.71
C LYS A 503 -37.06 10.04 4.31
N LYS A 504 -36.02 10.85 4.11
CA LYS A 504 -35.39 11.10 2.80
C LYS A 504 -36.34 11.81 1.80
N LEU A 505 -37.34 12.51 2.27
CA LEU A 505 -38.24 13.31 1.47
C LEU A 505 -37.68 14.75 1.33
N LYS A 506 -37.90 15.36 0.17
CA LYS A 506 -37.47 16.74 -0.11
C LYS A 506 -38.26 17.72 0.76
N LEU A 507 -37.54 18.52 1.52
CA LEU A 507 -38.12 19.58 2.33
C LEU A 507 -38.54 20.81 1.46
N ALA A 508 -39.45 21.64 1.94
CA ALA A 508 -39.90 22.85 1.25
C ALA A 508 -38.78 23.89 1.19
N VAL A 509 -38.84 24.76 0.16
CA VAL A 509 -37.99 25.96 0.09
C VAL A 509 -38.27 26.85 1.28
N GLY A 510 -37.23 27.34 1.94
CA GLY A 510 -37.39 28.19 3.12
C GLY A 510 -36.17 28.25 4.01
N THR A 511 -36.33 28.89 5.14
CA THR A 511 -35.30 29.03 6.16
C THR A 511 -35.38 27.87 7.13
N TYR A 512 -34.20 27.29 7.45
CA TYR A 512 -34.02 26.22 8.42
C TYR A 512 -33.03 26.64 9.49
N ILE A 513 -33.24 26.14 10.70
CA ILE A 513 -32.39 26.39 11.86
C ILE A 513 -31.71 25.07 12.21
N LEU A 514 -30.40 25.05 12.15
CA LEU A 514 -29.58 23.94 12.66
C LEU A 514 -29.26 24.21 14.12
N PHE A 515 -29.79 23.37 14.99
CA PHE A 515 -29.55 23.40 16.43
C PHE A 515 -28.49 22.33 16.74
N THR A 516 -27.28 22.78 17.06
CA THR A 516 -26.16 21.90 17.37
C THR A 516 -25.86 21.96 18.86
N GLU A 517 -25.90 20.83 19.51
CA GLU A 517 -25.47 20.65 20.90
C GLU A 517 -24.15 19.89 20.91
N ILE A 518 -23.14 20.43 21.57
CA ILE A 518 -21.86 19.78 21.83
C ILE A 518 -21.72 19.64 23.35
N PHE A 519 -21.39 18.46 23.81
CA PHE A 519 -21.21 18.17 25.23
C PHE A 519 -20.11 17.13 25.47
N ASN A 520 -19.56 17.07 26.67
CA ASN A 520 -18.54 16.12 27.08
C ASN A 520 -18.87 15.44 28.44
N LEU A 521 -18.06 14.46 28.83
CA LEU A 521 -18.21 13.71 30.09
C LEU A 521 -18.06 14.58 31.34
N SER A 522 -17.37 15.71 31.28
CA SER A 522 -17.25 16.65 32.41
C SER A 522 -18.49 17.53 32.60
N GLY A 523 -19.53 17.32 31.79
CA GLY A 523 -20.77 18.09 31.85
C GLY A 523 -20.70 19.45 31.14
N LYS A 524 -19.59 19.76 30.45
CA LYS A 524 -19.50 20.96 29.63
C LYS A 524 -20.40 20.79 28.41
N LYS A 525 -21.26 21.80 28.18
CA LYS A 525 -22.23 21.82 27.07
C LYS A 525 -22.14 23.17 26.34
N GLU A 526 -22.09 23.14 25.03
CA GLU A 526 -22.16 24.32 24.15
C GLU A 526 -23.31 24.14 23.17
N ILE A 527 -24.02 25.23 22.86
CA ILE A 527 -25.16 25.22 21.94
C ILE A 527 -24.94 26.26 20.86
N PHE A 528 -25.10 25.84 19.61
CA PHE A 528 -25.03 26.69 18.44
C PHE A 528 -26.35 26.69 17.69
N LYS A 529 -26.74 27.86 17.21
CA LYS A 529 -27.93 28.05 16.37
C LYS A 529 -27.51 28.71 15.08
N ASN A 530 -27.48 27.95 14.03
CA ASN A 530 -27.08 28.43 12.70
C ASN A 530 -28.29 28.43 11.78
N VAL A 531 -28.36 29.43 10.90
CA VAL A 531 -29.44 29.57 9.93
C VAL A 531 -28.91 29.24 8.55
N VAL A 532 -29.68 28.47 7.79
CA VAL A 532 -29.42 28.15 6.38
C VAL A 532 -30.72 28.25 5.59
N VAL A 533 -30.61 28.65 4.34
CA VAL A 533 -31.73 28.75 3.42
C VAL A 533 -31.65 27.65 2.37
N LEU A 534 -32.68 26.84 2.30
CA LEU A 534 -32.87 25.87 1.23
C LEU A 534 -33.63 26.59 0.10
N ALA A 535 -32.97 26.69 -1.04
CA ALA A 535 -33.52 27.29 -2.26
C ALA A 535 -33.81 26.22 -3.32
N ARG A 536 -34.52 26.58 -4.36
CA ARG A 536 -34.68 25.82 -5.60
C ARG A 536 -34.84 26.77 -6.74
N GLN A 537 -34.37 26.43 -7.92
CA GLN A 537 -34.61 27.18 -9.12
C GLN A 537 -36.12 27.27 -9.36
N LEU A 538 -36.63 28.47 -9.57
CA LEU A 538 -38.01 28.67 -10.01
C LEU A 538 -38.07 28.30 -11.49
N ASN A 539 -38.82 27.25 -11.82
CA ASN A 539 -39.13 26.89 -13.21
C ASN A 539 -40.03 27.91 -13.85
#